data_0a812ba0d682c2c26cd88d83f5ff8b70
#
_entry.id   0a812ba0d682c2c26cd88d83f5ff8b70
#
_cell.length_a   1.000
_cell.length_b   1.000
_cell.length_c   1.000
_cell.angle_alpha   90.00
_cell.angle_beta   90.00
_cell.angle_gamma   90.00
#
_symmetry.space_group_name_H-M   'P 1'
#
loop_
_entity.id
_entity.type
_entity.pdbx_description
1 polymer ?
#
loop_
_entity_poly.entity_id
_entity_poly.type
_entity_poly.pdbx_seq_one_letter_code
_entity_poly.pdbx_strand_id
1 'polypeptide(L)'
;MSTMTPAEIVSELDKHIIGQAKAKKAVAVALRNRWRRQQVAEPLRQEITPKNILMIGPTGVGKTEIARRLAKLADAPFIKIEATKFTEVGYVGRDVDSIVRDLIEISVKQTREAEMRKVRSKATDQAEDRILDILLPQPRAVGFGGNAEHANDDNNATRQTFRKRLREGQLDDKEVELDLEQPSVGMDIMAPPGMEEMTEQIRSMFSNLGSGKKQRRKVKIKEALKLLTDEEAAKMLNEEEVKTKAVQNVEQNGIVFLDEIDKITSRNNEGSGGEVSRQGVQRDLLPLVEGTTVNTKYGMVKTDHILFIASGAFHLAKPSDLIPELQGRFPIRVELDSLSVEDFEAILDATDASLVKQYQALLATEDVQLEFAADGIRRLAEIAFAVNEKTENIGARRLYTVIEKLLEEASFSAGNHAGERVTIDAKYVDRALGEVAQDEDLSRYVL
;
A
#
# COMPACT_ATOMS: atom_id res chain seq x y z
N MET A 1 12.29 -4.09 -12.05
CA MET A 1 11.95 -5.45 -11.57
C MET A 1 13.09 -6.06 -10.78
N SER A 2 12.77 -6.79 -9.73
CA SER A 2 13.75 -7.51 -8.91
C SER A 2 14.46 -8.59 -9.72
N THR A 3 15.78 -8.58 -9.71
CA THR A 3 16.63 -9.64 -10.32
C THR A 3 16.77 -10.86 -9.42
N MET A 4 16.15 -10.85 -8.25
CA MET A 4 16.20 -11.90 -7.24
C MET A 4 15.84 -13.29 -7.79
N THR A 5 16.54 -14.29 -7.33
CA THR A 5 16.19 -15.70 -7.55
C THR A 5 14.97 -16.08 -6.72
N PRO A 6 14.26 -17.17 -7.05
CA PRO A 6 13.14 -17.63 -6.22
C PRO A 6 13.51 -17.89 -4.76
N ALA A 7 14.73 -18.38 -4.50
CA ALA A 7 15.22 -18.63 -3.15
C ALA A 7 15.41 -17.33 -2.36
N GLU A 8 15.99 -16.29 -2.98
CA GLU A 8 16.12 -14.97 -2.37
C GLU A 8 14.76 -14.32 -2.10
N ILE A 9 13.78 -14.46 -3.01
CA ILE A 9 12.42 -13.98 -2.79
C ILE A 9 11.79 -14.66 -1.58
N VAL A 10 11.95 -16.00 -1.45
CA VAL A 10 11.45 -16.74 -0.28
C VAL A 10 12.14 -16.24 0.99
N SER A 11 13.47 -16.06 0.98
CA SER A 11 14.20 -15.53 2.13
C SER A 11 13.73 -14.13 2.55
N GLU A 12 13.41 -13.25 1.61
CA GLU A 12 12.83 -11.94 1.92
C GLU A 12 11.41 -12.05 2.49
N LEU A 13 10.62 -12.99 2.00
CA LEU A 13 9.29 -13.24 2.57
C LEU A 13 9.37 -13.85 3.97
N ASP A 14 10.39 -14.67 4.26
CA ASP A 14 10.61 -15.30 5.56
C ASP A 14 10.84 -14.27 6.69
N LYS A 15 11.37 -13.10 6.37
CA LYS A 15 11.54 -12.00 7.34
C LYS A 15 10.21 -11.46 7.90
N HIS A 16 9.10 -11.70 7.21
CA HIS A 16 7.81 -11.12 7.56
C HIS A 16 6.70 -12.15 7.76
N ILE A 17 6.85 -13.35 7.20
CA ILE A 17 5.82 -14.39 7.15
C ILE A 17 6.40 -15.66 7.70
N ILE A 18 5.83 -16.15 8.78
CA ILE A 18 6.22 -17.42 9.40
C ILE A 18 5.51 -18.58 8.69
N GLY A 19 6.19 -19.70 8.56
CA GLY A 19 5.64 -20.90 7.93
C GLY A 19 5.33 -20.73 6.43
N GLN A 20 4.28 -21.36 5.95
CA GLN A 20 3.68 -21.22 4.62
C GLN A 20 4.65 -21.44 3.43
N ALA A 21 5.60 -22.37 3.56
CA ALA A 21 6.69 -22.58 2.59
C ALA A 21 6.18 -22.85 1.16
N LYS A 22 5.08 -23.61 1.00
CA LYS A 22 4.49 -23.92 -0.31
C LYS A 22 3.97 -22.65 -0.99
N ALA A 23 3.27 -21.80 -0.24
CA ALA A 23 2.72 -20.55 -0.77
C ALA A 23 3.83 -19.58 -1.15
N LYS A 24 4.82 -19.36 -0.29
CA LYS A 24 6.01 -18.54 -0.59
C LYS A 24 6.74 -19.01 -1.84
N LYS A 25 6.95 -20.32 -1.99
CA LYS A 25 7.57 -20.91 -3.18
C LYS A 25 6.76 -20.63 -4.45
N ALA A 26 5.44 -20.82 -4.40
CA ALA A 26 4.56 -20.60 -5.56
C ALA A 26 4.59 -19.14 -6.03
N VAL A 27 4.46 -18.18 -5.10
CA VAL A 27 4.51 -16.76 -5.46
C VAL A 27 5.90 -16.31 -5.92
N ALA A 28 6.97 -16.85 -5.33
CA ALA A 28 8.34 -16.56 -5.74
C ALA A 28 8.62 -17.05 -7.18
N VAL A 29 8.14 -18.24 -7.54
CA VAL A 29 8.23 -18.77 -8.91
C VAL A 29 7.40 -17.91 -9.88
N ALA A 30 6.19 -17.51 -9.50
CA ALA A 30 5.34 -16.64 -10.31
C ALA A 30 6.02 -15.28 -10.60
N LEU A 31 6.62 -14.65 -9.58
CA LEU A 31 7.39 -13.42 -9.78
C LEU A 31 8.62 -13.63 -10.68
N ARG A 32 9.37 -14.70 -10.47
CA ARG A 32 10.55 -15.00 -11.30
C ARG A 32 10.18 -15.29 -12.74
N ASN A 33 9.03 -15.93 -12.99
CA ASN A 33 8.55 -16.21 -14.35
C ASN A 33 8.19 -14.92 -15.10
N ARG A 34 7.75 -13.86 -14.42
CA ARG A 34 7.59 -12.54 -15.04
C ARG A 34 8.93 -11.98 -15.54
N TRP A 35 9.96 -12.04 -14.71
CA TRP A 35 11.30 -11.62 -15.10
C TRP A 35 11.82 -12.46 -16.28
N ARG A 36 11.65 -13.80 -16.23
CA ARG A 36 12.03 -14.72 -17.32
C ARG A 36 11.31 -14.37 -18.62
N ARG A 37 10.00 -14.10 -18.55
CA ARG A 37 9.20 -13.71 -19.70
C ARG A 37 9.78 -12.48 -20.40
N GLN A 38 10.22 -11.47 -19.65
CA GLN A 38 10.81 -10.26 -20.23
C GLN A 38 12.13 -10.51 -20.96
N GLN A 39 12.82 -11.63 -20.70
CA GLN A 39 14.04 -12.04 -21.39
C GLN A 39 13.74 -12.84 -22.66
N VAL A 40 12.50 -13.26 -22.87
CA VAL A 40 12.10 -14.02 -24.06
C VAL A 40 11.87 -13.06 -25.23
N ALA A 41 12.35 -13.45 -26.42
CA ALA A 41 12.15 -12.69 -27.65
C ALA A 41 10.69 -12.74 -28.15
N GLU A 42 10.29 -11.73 -28.87
CA GLU A 42 9.02 -11.73 -29.63
C GLU A 42 9.11 -12.73 -30.81
N PRO A 43 7.98 -13.40 -31.22
CA PRO A 43 6.61 -13.18 -30.70
C PRO A 43 6.26 -14.02 -29.46
N LEU A 44 7.10 -14.98 -29.08
CA LEU A 44 6.79 -15.93 -27.99
C LEU A 44 6.52 -15.24 -26.65
N ARG A 45 7.13 -14.09 -26.40
CA ARG A 45 6.90 -13.31 -25.19
C ARG A 45 5.43 -12.90 -24.99
N GLN A 46 4.72 -12.63 -26.08
CA GLN A 46 3.30 -12.23 -26.03
C GLN A 46 2.39 -13.39 -25.66
N GLU A 47 2.77 -14.63 -26.06
CA GLU A 47 1.99 -15.84 -25.78
C GLU A 47 2.14 -16.33 -24.33
N ILE A 48 3.17 -15.86 -23.61
CA ILE A 48 3.41 -16.27 -22.23
C ILE A 48 2.55 -15.45 -21.27
N THR A 49 1.48 -16.05 -20.78
CA THR A 49 0.61 -15.44 -19.76
C THR A 49 1.05 -15.86 -18.35
N PRO A 50 0.83 -15.01 -17.32
CA PRO A 50 1.10 -15.38 -15.94
C PRO A 50 0.20 -16.55 -15.51
N LYS A 51 0.72 -17.39 -14.62
CA LYS A 51 -0.07 -18.44 -14.02
C LYS A 51 -0.67 -17.94 -12.71
N ASN A 52 -1.98 -17.74 -12.72
CA ASN A 52 -2.70 -17.24 -11.56
C ASN A 52 -2.72 -18.25 -10.43
N ILE A 53 -2.82 -17.75 -9.19
CA ILE A 53 -2.66 -18.56 -7.98
C ILE A 53 -3.96 -18.51 -7.17
N LEU A 54 -4.46 -19.68 -6.75
CA LEU A 54 -5.52 -19.81 -5.75
C LEU A 54 -4.90 -20.23 -4.41
N MET A 55 -4.99 -19.36 -3.42
CA MET A 55 -4.56 -19.61 -2.05
C MET A 55 -5.75 -20.07 -1.20
N ILE A 56 -5.64 -21.26 -0.64
CA ILE A 56 -6.69 -21.93 0.15
C ILE A 56 -6.18 -22.04 1.58
N GLY A 57 -6.97 -21.67 2.58
CA GLY A 57 -6.60 -21.86 3.97
C GLY A 57 -7.32 -20.91 4.92
N PRO A 58 -7.21 -21.14 6.24
CA PRO A 58 -7.94 -20.40 7.27
C PRO A 58 -7.70 -18.88 7.20
N THR A 59 -8.55 -18.13 7.87
CA THR A 59 -8.37 -16.69 8.04
C THR A 59 -7.13 -16.40 8.90
N GLY A 60 -6.41 -15.31 8.60
CA GLY A 60 -5.29 -14.86 9.42
C GLY A 60 -3.98 -15.65 9.32
N VAL A 61 -3.83 -16.57 8.35
CA VAL A 61 -2.59 -17.35 8.15
C VAL A 61 -1.58 -16.69 7.21
N GLY A 62 -1.83 -15.44 6.79
CA GLY A 62 -0.86 -14.65 6.00
C GLY A 62 -1.12 -14.58 4.50
N LYS A 63 -2.25 -15.09 3.96
CA LYS A 63 -2.56 -15.06 2.51
C LYS A 63 -2.37 -13.66 1.89
N THR A 64 -3.03 -12.66 2.44
CA THR A 64 -2.93 -11.27 1.96
C THR A 64 -1.53 -10.71 2.13
N GLU A 65 -0.85 -11.02 3.23
CA GLU A 65 0.48 -10.48 3.52
C GLU A 65 1.52 -11.02 2.54
N ILE A 66 1.45 -12.31 2.18
CA ILE A 66 2.29 -12.90 1.13
C ILE A 66 2.17 -12.12 -0.18
N ALA A 67 0.95 -11.85 -0.64
CA ALA A 67 0.72 -11.12 -1.89
C ALA A 67 1.19 -9.66 -1.81
N ARG A 68 0.95 -8.98 -0.68
CA ARG A 68 1.38 -7.60 -0.45
C ARG A 68 2.91 -7.48 -0.43
N ARG A 69 3.60 -8.37 0.27
CA ARG A 69 5.07 -8.38 0.33
C ARG A 69 5.68 -8.72 -1.03
N LEU A 70 5.09 -9.68 -1.74
CA LEU A 70 5.50 -9.98 -3.11
C LEU A 70 5.43 -8.75 -4.01
N ALA A 71 4.32 -8.04 -3.98
CA ALA A 71 4.15 -6.82 -4.78
C ALA A 71 5.16 -5.73 -4.41
N LYS A 72 5.45 -5.56 -3.12
CA LYS A 72 6.46 -4.62 -2.63
C LYS A 72 7.87 -4.99 -3.12
N LEU A 73 8.23 -6.28 -3.07
CA LEU A 73 9.53 -6.77 -3.58
C LEU A 73 9.67 -6.59 -5.10
N ALA A 74 8.54 -6.69 -5.82
CA ALA A 74 8.50 -6.50 -7.26
C ALA A 74 8.45 -5.03 -7.69
N ASP A 75 8.24 -4.09 -6.78
CA ASP A 75 7.87 -2.70 -7.06
C ASP A 75 6.69 -2.63 -8.06
N ALA A 76 5.70 -3.50 -7.85
CA ALA A 76 4.57 -3.70 -8.74
C ALA A 76 3.32 -2.98 -8.23
N PRO A 77 2.50 -2.42 -9.12
CA PRO A 77 1.17 -1.95 -8.75
C PRO A 77 0.35 -3.10 -8.14
N PHE A 78 -0.22 -2.86 -6.97
CA PHE A 78 -0.93 -3.87 -6.20
C PHE A 78 -2.26 -3.34 -5.69
N ILE A 79 -3.31 -4.13 -5.89
CA ILE A 79 -4.61 -3.88 -5.30
C ILE A 79 -5.14 -5.13 -4.61
N LYS A 80 -5.72 -4.95 -3.42
CA LYS A 80 -6.49 -5.96 -2.70
C LYS A 80 -7.96 -5.59 -2.77
N ILE A 81 -8.79 -6.52 -3.22
CA ILE A 81 -10.25 -6.35 -3.28
C ILE A 81 -10.91 -7.63 -2.78
N GLU A 82 -12.01 -7.47 -2.07
CA GLU A 82 -12.87 -8.57 -1.64
C GLU A 82 -13.88 -8.86 -2.76
N ALA A 83 -13.99 -10.13 -3.18
CA ALA A 83 -14.88 -10.54 -4.25
C ALA A 83 -16.36 -10.24 -3.94
N THR A 84 -16.72 -10.20 -2.67
CA THR A 84 -18.08 -9.87 -2.18
C THR A 84 -18.50 -8.41 -2.39
N LYS A 85 -17.56 -7.51 -2.74
CA LYS A 85 -17.89 -6.09 -3.03
C LYS A 85 -18.47 -5.85 -4.42
N PHE A 86 -18.38 -6.86 -5.29
CA PHE A 86 -18.91 -6.78 -6.63
C PHE A 86 -20.34 -7.31 -6.70
N THR A 87 -21.10 -6.72 -7.59
CA THR A 87 -22.44 -7.17 -7.96
C THR A 87 -22.47 -7.45 -9.46
N GLU A 88 -23.35 -8.35 -9.87
CA GLU A 88 -23.56 -8.63 -11.28
C GLU A 88 -23.90 -7.35 -12.06
N VAL A 89 -23.39 -7.25 -13.28
CA VAL A 89 -23.64 -6.10 -14.17
C VAL A 89 -25.14 -5.85 -14.32
N GLY A 90 -25.57 -4.63 -14.04
CA GLY A 90 -26.98 -4.21 -14.08
C GLY A 90 -27.65 -4.08 -12.71
N TYR A 91 -27.01 -4.52 -11.63
CA TYR A 91 -27.46 -4.25 -10.26
C TYR A 91 -26.68 -3.08 -9.65
N VAL A 92 -27.27 -2.46 -8.62
CA VAL A 92 -26.58 -1.38 -7.88
C VAL A 92 -25.40 -1.97 -7.11
N GLY A 93 -24.19 -1.67 -7.58
CA GLY A 93 -22.96 -2.14 -6.97
C GLY A 93 -21.73 -1.73 -7.79
N ARG A 94 -20.57 -2.21 -7.38
CA ARG A 94 -19.30 -1.91 -8.03
C ARG A 94 -19.07 -2.90 -9.19
N ASP A 95 -18.75 -2.40 -10.37
CA ASP A 95 -18.38 -3.24 -11.50
C ASP A 95 -16.96 -3.79 -11.36
N VAL A 96 -16.66 -4.91 -11.99
CA VAL A 96 -15.35 -5.59 -11.91
C VAL A 96 -14.25 -4.81 -12.63
N ASP A 97 -14.56 -4.01 -13.64
CA ASP A 97 -13.60 -3.18 -14.37
C ASP A 97 -12.98 -2.11 -13.48
N SER A 98 -13.67 -1.73 -12.40
CA SER A 98 -13.15 -0.82 -11.40
C SER A 98 -11.85 -1.32 -10.75
N ILE A 99 -11.60 -2.64 -10.75
CA ILE A 99 -10.33 -3.24 -10.29
C ILE A 99 -9.15 -2.65 -11.09
N VAL A 100 -9.29 -2.64 -12.40
CA VAL A 100 -8.24 -2.15 -13.31
C VAL A 100 -8.14 -0.63 -13.24
N ARG A 101 -9.27 0.07 -13.12
CA ARG A 101 -9.28 1.53 -12.95
C ARG A 101 -8.57 1.96 -11.67
N ASP A 102 -8.78 1.29 -10.55
CA ASP A 102 -8.08 1.58 -9.31
C ASP A 102 -6.60 1.17 -9.37
N LEU A 103 -6.29 0.05 -10.01
CA LEU A 103 -4.91 -0.43 -10.15
C LEU A 103 -4.06 0.56 -10.96
N ILE A 104 -4.62 1.14 -12.04
CA ILE A 104 -3.90 2.14 -12.82
C ILE A 104 -3.72 3.45 -12.04
N GLU A 105 -4.66 3.86 -11.21
CA GLU A 105 -4.49 5.04 -10.34
C GLU A 105 -3.33 4.86 -9.36
N ILE A 106 -3.23 3.68 -8.75
CA ILE A 106 -2.09 3.32 -7.89
C ILE A 106 -0.78 3.39 -8.68
N SER A 107 -0.76 2.83 -9.90
CA SER A 107 0.43 2.82 -10.75
C SER A 107 0.86 4.23 -11.15
N VAL A 108 -0.07 5.10 -11.53
CA VAL A 108 0.22 6.50 -11.89
C VAL A 108 0.84 7.22 -10.70
N LYS A 109 0.28 7.05 -9.51
CA LYS A 109 0.84 7.64 -8.28
C LYS A 109 2.25 7.13 -8.00
N GLN A 110 2.48 5.80 -8.04
CA GLN A 110 3.80 5.20 -7.83
C GLN A 110 4.82 5.67 -8.87
N THR A 111 4.43 5.68 -10.16
CA THR A 111 5.31 6.12 -11.25
C THR A 111 5.67 7.59 -11.09
N ARG A 112 4.69 8.44 -10.78
CA ARG A 112 4.91 9.86 -10.52
C ARG A 112 5.89 10.08 -9.36
N GLU A 113 5.70 9.41 -8.24
CA GLU A 113 6.59 9.48 -7.09
C GLU A 113 8.01 8.99 -7.42
N ALA A 114 8.13 7.94 -8.25
CA ALA A 114 9.42 7.43 -8.70
C ALA A 114 10.14 8.41 -9.61
N GLU A 115 9.44 9.03 -10.57
CA GLU A 115 10.01 10.06 -11.47
C GLU A 115 10.36 11.33 -10.69
N MET A 116 9.50 11.78 -9.74
CA MET A 116 9.82 12.91 -8.86
C MET A 116 11.11 12.67 -8.06
N ARG A 117 11.34 11.45 -7.55
CA ARG A 117 12.59 11.12 -6.85
C ARG A 117 13.82 11.28 -7.72
N LYS A 118 13.74 10.95 -9.01
CA LYS A 118 14.87 11.08 -9.95
C LYS A 118 15.26 12.54 -10.20
N VAL A 119 14.28 13.44 -10.25
CA VAL A 119 14.50 14.86 -10.52
C VAL A 119 14.69 15.69 -9.24
N ARG A 120 14.52 15.08 -8.06
CA ARG A 120 14.47 15.78 -6.78
C ARG A 120 15.70 16.65 -6.51
N SER A 121 16.92 16.17 -6.85
CA SER A 121 18.15 16.96 -6.66
C SER A 121 18.09 18.26 -7.46
N LYS A 122 17.74 18.18 -8.74
CA LYS A 122 17.61 19.37 -9.61
C LYS A 122 16.48 20.29 -9.15
N ALA A 123 15.37 19.70 -8.69
CA ALA A 123 14.24 20.45 -8.16
C ALA A 123 14.61 21.20 -6.86
N THR A 124 15.44 20.58 -6.00
CA THR A 124 15.94 21.23 -4.80
C THR A 124 16.84 22.42 -5.13
N ASP A 125 17.75 22.27 -6.12
CA ASP A 125 18.59 23.39 -6.56
C ASP A 125 17.75 24.55 -7.10
N GLN A 126 16.69 24.28 -7.87
CA GLN A 126 15.78 25.34 -8.36
C GLN A 126 14.93 25.96 -7.25
N ALA A 127 14.50 25.16 -6.29
CA ALA A 127 13.78 25.65 -5.11
C ALA A 127 14.68 26.57 -4.25
N GLU A 128 15.95 26.21 -4.06
CA GLU A 128 16.95 27.09 -3.41
C GLU A 128 17.10 28.41 -4.15
N ASP A 129 17.19 28.37 -5.48
CA ASP A 129 17.28 29.58 -6.31
C ASP A 129 16.07 30.50 -6.13
N ARG A 130 14.85 29.94 -6.13
CA ARG A 130 13.62 30.69 -5.89
C ARG A 130 13.58 31.32 -4.49
N ILE A 131 14.02 30.62 -3.46
CA ILE A 131 14.12 31.16 -2.10
C ILE A 131 15.14 32.29 -2.05
N LEU A 132 16.28 32.14 -2.71
CA LEU A 132 17.31 33.17 -2.82
C LEU A 132 16.80 34.42 -3.54
N ASP A 133 15.97 34.27 -4.60
CA ASP A 133 15.37 35.38 -5.32
C ASP A 133 14.36 36.15 -4.44
N ILE A 134 13.68 35.48 -3.52
CA ILE A 134 12.78 36.11 -2.54
C ILE A 134 13.58 36.85 -1.47
N LEU A 135 14.69 36.25 -0.97
CA LEU A 135 15.52 36.83 0.08
C LEU A 135 16.41 37.97 -0.41
N LEU A 136 16.80 37.91 -1.69
CA LEU A 136 17.72 38.87 -2.34
C LEU A 136 17.06 39.35 -3.64
N PRO A 137 15.99 40.19 -3.55
CA PRO A 137 15.35 40.70 -4.76
C PRO A 137 16.35 41.51 -5.57
N GLN A 138 16.51 41.14 -6.84
CA GLN A 138 17.39 41.91 -7.74
C GLN A 138 16.85 43.35 -7.86
N PRO A 139 17.71 44.36 -7.71
CA PRO A 139 17.31 45.73 -7.93
C PRO A 139 16.80 45.85 -9.38
N ARG A 140 15.57 46.28 -9.56
CA ARG A 140 15.05 46.60 -10.89
C ARG A 140 15.99 47.61 -11.53
N ALA A 141 16.63 47.24 -12.62
CA ALA A 141 17.46 48.17 -13.40
C ALA A 141 16.58 49.33 -13.93
N VAL A 142 16.50 50.37 -13.15
CA VAL A 142 15.92 51.65 -13.55
C VAL A 142 17.10 52.60 -13.73
N GLY A 143 17.48 52.86 -14.95
CA GLY A 143 18.35 53.97 -15.24
C GLY A 143 19.57 53.63 -16.11
N PHE A 144 19.70 54.35 -17.18
CA PHE A 144 20.81 54.47 -18.08
C PHE A 144 22.12 54.85 -17.31
N GLY A 145 23.17 54.01 -17.48
CA GLY A 145 24.58 54.41 -17.27
C GLY A 145 25.12 54.17 -15.84
N GLY A 146 25.70 53.02 -15.60
CA GLY A 146 26.56 52.74 -14.46
C GLY A 146 27.11 51.31 -14.54
N ASN A 147 28.40 51.11 -14.29
CA ASN A 147 29.19 49.90 -14.40
C ASN A 147 28.45 48.63 -13.92
N ALA A 148 27.89 47.88 -14.87
CA ALA A 148 27.11 46.66 -14.59
C ALA A 148 28.01 45.45 -14.19
N GLU A 149 29.31 45.53 -14.40
CA GLU A 149 30.20 44.37 -14.12
C GLU A 149 30.53 44.17 -12.64
N HIS A 150 30.71 45.23 -11.86
CA HIS A 150 31.01 45.11 -10.42
C HIS A 150 29.77 44.79 -9.54
N ALA A 151 28.58 45.20 -9.99
CA ALA A 151 27.34 44.87 -9.26
C ALA A 151 26.94 43.41 -9.39
N ASN A 152 27.38 42.72 -10.45
CA ASN A 152 27.09 41.29 -10.67
C ASN A 152 27.99 40.37 -9.80
N ASP A 153 29.25 40.74 -9.56
CA ASP A 153 30.17 39.90 -8.76
C ASP A 153 29.85 39.91 -7.28
N ASP A 154 29.54 41.10 -6.70
CA ASP A 154 29.15 41.22 -5.30
C ASP A 154 27.80 40.53 -5.02
N ASN A 155 26.88 40.59 -5.95
CA ASN A 155 25.59 39.91 -5.83
C ASN A 155 25.73 38.39 -5.89
N ASN A 156 26.67 37.89 -6.70
CA ASN A 156 26.98 36.45 -6.84
C ASN A 156 27.63 35.89 -5.57
N ALA A 157 28.57 36.61 -4.95
CA ALA A 157 29.24 36.24 -3.69
C ALA A 157 28.23 36.21 -2.52
N THR A 158 27.36 37.22 -2.44
CA THR A 158 26.30 37.29 -1.43
C THR A 158 25.30 36.13 -1.62
N ARG A 159 24.86 35.83 -2.85
CA ARG A 159 23.95 34.73 -3.18
C ARG A 159 24.57 33.36 -2.77
N GLN A 160 25.84 33.13 -3.03
CA GLN A 160 26.53 31.92 -2.62
C GLN A 160 26.63 31.78 -1.08
N THR A 161 26.85 32.88 -0.36
CA THR A 161 26.86 32.92 1.08
C THR A 161 25.50 32.55 1.69
N PHE A 162 24.42 33.12 1.12
CA PHE A 162 23.06 32.79 1.54
C PHE A 162 22.69 31.35 1.18
N ARG A 163 23.09 30.84 0.00
CA ARG A 163 22.92 29.42 -0.36
C ARG A 163 23.61 28.48 0.64
N LYS A 164 24.84 28.81 1.06
CA LYS A 164 25.52 28.03 2.08
C LYS A 164 24.78 28.02 3.41
N ARG A 165 24.32 29.17 3.89
CA ARG A 165 23.54 29.30 5.13
C ARG A 165 22.19 28.57 5.04
N LEU A 166 21.55 28.56 3.87
CA LEU A 166 20.32 27.81 3.62
C LEU A 166 20.56 26.30 3.74
N ARG A 167 21.63 25.79 3.13
CA ARG A 167 22.02 24.36 3.20
C ARG A 167 22.46 23.92 4.60
N GLU A 168 23.04 24.83 5.38
CA GLU A 168 23.43 24.61 6.78
C GLU A 168 22.24 24.74 7.76
N GLY A 169 21.01 25.05 7.28
CA GLY A 169 19.82 25.20 8.12
C GLY A 169 19.77 26.47 8.97
N GLN A 170 20.73 27.39 8.81
CA GLN A 170 20.79 28.62 9.62
C GLN A 170 19.63 29.60 9.36
N LEU A 171 18.89 29.39 8.29
CA LEU A 171 17.76 30.24 7.88
C LEU A 171 16.40 29.56 8.04
N ASP A 172 16.35 28.33 8.54
CA ASP A 172 15.17 27.47 8.61
C ASP A 172 13.96 28.11 9.29
N ASP A 173 14.19 28.89 10.37
CA ASP A 173 13.14 29.54 11.16
C ASP A 173 12.68 30.90 10.62
N LYS A 174 13.36 31.45 9.60
CA LYS A 174 12.92 32.70 8.97
C LYS A 174 11.65 32.47 8.16
N GLU A 175 10.74 33.43 8.21
CA GLU A 175 9.51 33.46 7.42
C GLU A 175 9.76 34.10 6.05
N VAL A 176 9.18 33.50 5.02
CA VAL A 176 9.14 34.03 3.66
C VAL A 176 7.70 34.02 3.15
N GLU A 177 7.36 35.00 2.31
CA GLU A 177 6.09 35.03 1.58
C GLU A 177 6.24 34.28 0.27
N LEU A 178 5.46 33.20 0.10
CA LEU A 178 5.42 32.40 -1.12
C LEU A 178 4.12 32.64 -1.86
N ASP A 179 4.23 32.85 -3.15
CA ASP A 179 3.13 32.74 -4.09
C ASP A 179 3.01 31.24 -4.51
N LEU A 180 2.23 30.47 -3.76
CA LEU A 180 1.98 29.06 -4.07
C LEU A 180 0.83 28.94 -5.06
N GLU A 181 1.03 28.18 -6.11
CA GLU A 181 -0.09 27.73 -6.94
C GLU A 181 -0.97 26.82 -6.08
N GLN A 182 -2.24 27.19 -5.91
CA GLN A 182 -3.17 26.26 -5.27
C GLN A 182 -3.19 24.98 -6.10
N PRO A 183 -2.94 23.80 -5.48
CA PRO A 183 -3.34 22.58 -6.15
C PRO A 183 -4.82 22.76 -6.47
N SER A 184 -5.18 22.63 -7.74
CA SER A 184 -6.59 22.64 -8.12
C SER A 184 -7.26 21.59 -7.24
N VAL A 185 -7.98 22.06 -6.23
CA VAL A 185 -8.87 21.20 -5.44
C VAL A 185 -9.90 20.76 -6.46
N GLY A 186 -9.63 19.63 -7.10
CA GLY A 186 -10.63 18.99 -7.91
C GLY A 186 -11.81 18.78 -6.97
N MET A 187 -12.86 19.58 -7.10
CA MET A 187 -14.13 19.20 -6.54
C MET A 187 -14.41 17.84 -7.14
N ASP A 188 -14.28 16.79 -6.32
CA ASP A 188 -14.83 15.48 -6.66
C ASP A 188 -16.34 15.64 -6.68
N ILE A 189 -16.84 16.12 -7.82
CA ILE A 189 -18.26 16.02 -8.14
C ILE A 189 -18.48 14.55 -8.37
N MET A 190 -19.01 13.86 -7.36
CA MET A 190 -19.50 12.50 -7.49
C MET A 190 -20.66 12.55 -8.49
N ALA A 191 -20.34 12.25 -9.75
CA ALA A 191 -21.35 12.07 -10.76
C ALA A 191 -22.02 10.71 -10.57
N PRO A 192 -23.34 10.62 -10.78
CA PRO A 192 -24.01 9.33 -10.90
C PRO A 192 -23.39 8.50 -12.03
N PRO A 193 -23.37 7.16 -11.92
CA PRO A 193 -22.86 6.28 -12.98
C PRO A 193 -23.51 6.60 -14.32
N GLY A 194 -22.71 6.82 -15.36
CA GLY A 194 -23.15 7.14 -16.72
C GLY A 194 -23.06 8.61 -17.14
N MET A 195 -22.63 9.54 -16.26
CA MET A 195 -22.45 10.95 -16.60
C MET A 195 -20.97 11.40 -16.56
N GLU A 196 -20.03 10.48 -16.70
CA GLU A 196 -18.59 10.70 -16.57
C GLU A 196 -18.08 11.70 -17.60
N GLU A 197 -18.50 11.60 -18.86
CA GLU A 197 -18.07 12.52 -19.93
C GLU A 197 -18.53 13.98 -19.72
N MET A 198 -19.74 14.15 -19.17
CA MET A 198 -20.27 15.48 -18.88
C MET A 198 -19.56 16.11 -17.68
N THR A 199 -19.15 15.30 -16.72
CA THR A 199 -18.36 15.74 -15.56
C THR A 199 -16.95 16.14 -15.97
N GLU A 200 -16.32 15.45 -16.92
CA GLU A 200 -15.02 15.84 -17.47
C GLU A 200 -15.09 17.14 -18.27
N GLN A 201 -16.13 17.35 -19.05
CA GLN A 201 -16.36 18.63 -19.76
C GLN A 201 -16.57 19.79 -18.78
N ILE A 202 -17.34 19.60 -17.73
CA ILE A 202 -17.53 20.57 -16.66
C ILE A 202 -16.22 20.82 -15.92
N ARG A 203 -15.44 19.77 -15.61
CA ARG A 203 -14.13 19.87 -14.95
C ARG A 203 -13.10 20.62 -15.80
N SER A 204 -13.06 20.37 -17.10
CA SER A 204 -12.18 21.08 -18.05
C SER A 204 -12.56 22.57 -18.18
N MET A 205 -13.86 22.88 -18.13
CA MET A 205 -14.37 24.24 -18.14
C MET A 205 -13.99 25.00 -16.87
N PHE A 206 -14.13 24.36 -15.70
CA PHE A 206 -13.76 24.96 -14.41
C PHE A 206 -12.23 25.03 -14.20
N SER A 207 -11.45 24.08 -14.72
CA SER A 207 -9.98 24.13 -14.66
C SER A 207 -9.42 25.32 -15.46
N ASN A 208 -10.03 25.65 -16.60
CA ASN A 208 -9.67 26.82 -17.39
C ASN A 208 -10.08 28.18 -16.75
N LEU A 209 -11.12 28.19 -15.90
CA LEU A 209 -11.54 29.39 -15.16
C LEU A 209 -10.78 29.57 -13.83
N GLY A 210 -10.19 28.50 -13.29
CA GLY A 210 -9.52 28.50 -11.97
C GLY A 210 -7.99 28.61 -12.03
N SER A 211 -7.38 28.57 -13.23
CA SER A 211 -5.93 28.66 -13.39
C SER A 211 -5.45 30.10 -13.10
N GLY A 212 -4.94 30.34 -11.89
CA GLY A 212 -4.22 31.58 -11.63
C GLY A 212 -4.41 32.25 -10.27
N LYS A 213 -5.18 31.73 -9.35
CA LYS A 213 -5.20 32.32 -8.01
C LYS A 213 -3.96 31.85 -7.22
N LYS A 214 -2.89 32.65 -7.31
CA LYS A 214 -1.73 32.53 -6.42
C LYS A 214 -2.16 33.01 -5.03
N GLN A 215 -2.04 32.13 -4.04
CA GLN A 215 -2.28 32.49 -2.66
C GLN A 215 -0.95 32.82 -2.00
N ARG A 216 -0.81 34.06 -1.52
CA ARG A 216 0.34 34.45 -0.71
C ARG A 216 0.22 33.83 0.67
N ARG A 217 1.19 33.02 1.04
CA ARG A 217 1.28 32.38 2.35
C ARG A 217 2.63 32.66 2.99
N LYS A 218 2.62 33.06 4.26
CA LYS A 218 3.83 33.16 5.07
C LYS A 218 4.15 31.78 5.64
N VAL A 219 5.33 31.27 5.34
CA VAL A 219 5.80 29.98 5.83
C VAL A 219 7.27 30.08 6.22
N LYS A 220 7.72 29.21 7.11
CA LYS A 220 9.15 29.09 7.46
C LYS A 220 9.94 28.56 6.26
N ILE A 221 11.20 29.01 6.12
CA ILE A 221 12.07 28.61 4.99
C ILE A 221 12.19 27.10 4.86
N LYS A 222 12.27 26.37 5.97
CA LYS A 222 12.29 24.90 5.97
C LYS A 222 11.05 24.28 5.29
N GLU A 223 9.87 24.81 5.58
CA GLU A 223 8.62 24.37 4.95
C GLU A 223 8.54 24.86 3.49
N ALA A 224 8.96 26.11 3.26
CA ALA A 224 9.05 26.71 1.94
C ALA A 224 9.91 25.89 0.97
N LEU A 225 11.10 25.47 1.41
CA LEU A 225 12.01 24.66 0.61
C LEU A 225 11.37 23.34 0.21
N LYS A 226 10.67 22.68 1.12
CA LYS A 226 9.97 21.41 0.82
C LYS A 226 8.86 21.63 -0.20
N LEU A 227 7.99 22.62 0.00
CA LEU A 227 6.87 22.92 -0.89
C LEU A 227 7.35 23.30 -2.29
N LEU A 228 8.38 24.15 -2.38
CA LEU A 228 8.96 24.57 -3.66
C LEU A 228 9.68 23.42 -4.37
N THR A 229 10.38 22.56 -3.63
CA THR A 229 11.01 21.37 -4.21
C THR A 229 9.97 20.43 -4.84
N ASP A 230 8.86 20.20 -4.14
CA ASP A 230 7.77 19.35 -4.65
C ASP A 230 7.08 20.01 -5.87
N GLU A 231 6.90 21.34 -5.88
CA GLU A 231 6.36 22.10 -7.01
C GLU A 231 7.28 22.06 -8.23
N GLU A 232 8.60 22.32 -8.05
CA GLU A 232 9.57 22.28 -9.14
C GLU A 232 9.76 20.85 -9.67
N ALA A 233 9.78 19.84 -8.80
CA ALA A 233 9.80 18.44 -9.23
C ALA A 233 8.57 18.09 -10.08
N ALA A 234 7.38 18.56 -9.70
CA ALA A 234 6.16 18.34 -10.48
C ALA A 234 6.22 19.03 -11.85
N LYS A 235 6.78 20.25 -11.96
CA LYS A 235 6.95 20.96 -13.23
C LYS A 235 7.93 20.26 -14.18
N MET A 236 8.92 19.54 -13.64
CA MET A 236 9.90 18.80 -14.43
C MET A 236 9.36 17.48 -15.01
N LEU A 237 8.20 17.04 -14.56
CA LEU A 237 7.60 15.80 -15.02
C LEU A 237 6.87 16.00 -16.36
N ASN A 238 7.05 15.03 -17.26
CA ASN A 238 6.19 14.88 -18.42
C ASN A 238 5.01 13.95 -18.04
N GLU A 239 3.84 14.54 -17.84
CA GLU A 239 2.63 13.80 -17.42
C GLU A 239 2.23 12.72 -18.42
N GLU A 240 2.41 12.94 -19.73
CA GLU A 240 2.10 11.92 -20.74
C GLU A 240 3.06 10.72 -20.67
N GLU A 241 4.33 10.99 -20.39
CA GLU A 241 5.32 9.94 -20.18
C GLU A 241 5.04 9.14 -18.90
N VAL A 242 4.62 9.81 -17.82
CA VAL A 242 4.19 9.17 -16.56
C VAL A 242 2.99 8.27 -16.81
N LYS A 243 1.96 8.74 -17.54
CA LYS A 243 0.77 7.93 -17.87
C LYS A 243 1.17 6.70 -18.70
N THR A 244 1.95 6.89 -19.75
CA THR A 244 2.40 5.78 -20.62
C THR A 244 3.18 4.73 -19.84
N LYS A 245 4.14 5.15 -19.00
CA LYS A 245 4.90 4.24 -18.13
C LYS A 245 4.00 3.53 -17.12
N ALA A 246 3.02 4.23 -16.55
CA ALA A 246 2.10 3.66 -15.58
C ALA A 246 1.20 2.60 -16.21
N VAL A 247 0.64 2.85 -17.40
CA VAL A 247 -0.15 1.85 -18.16
C VAL A 247 0.71 0.62 -18.45
N GLN A 248 1.90 0.80 -18.99
CA GLN A 248 2.81 -0.29 -19.25
C GLN A 248 3.18 -1.08 -17.99
N ASN A 249 3.36 -0.39 -16.86
CA ASN A 249 3.67 -1.03 -15.59
C ASN A 249 2.49 -1.87 -15.07
N VAL A 250 1.25 -1.39 -15.20
CA VAL A 250 0.06 -2.19 -14.85
C VAL A 250 -0.04 -3.42 -15.73
N GLU A 251 0.02 -3.24 -17.04
CA GLU A 251 -0.12 -4.35 -18.00
C GLU A 251 0.92 -5.45 -17.80
N GLN A 252 2.18 -5.07 -17.53
CA GLN A 252 3.29 -6.03 -17.46
C GLN A 252 3.57 -6.53 -16.04
N ASN A 253 3.26 -5.74 -15.01
CA ASN A 253 3.68 -5.99 -13.63
C ASN A 253 2.53 -5.97 -12.61
N GLY A 254 1.32 -5.56 -13.00
CA GLY A 254 0.17 -5.44 -12.10
C GLY A 254 -0.12 -6.74 -11.33
N ILE A 255 -0.50 -6.62 -10.06
CA ILE A 255 -0.91 -7.74 -9.20
C ILE A 255 -2.27 -7.39 -8.60
N VAL A 256 -3.24 -8.26 -8.84
CA VAL A 256 -4.59 -8.16 -8.27
C VAL A 256 -4.78 -9.29 -7.26
N PHE A 257 -5.11 -8.95 -6.03
CA PHE A 257 -5.43 -9.91 -4.99
C PHE A 257 -6.94 -9.90 -4.74
N LEU A 258 -7.61 -11.01 -5.12
CA LEU A 258 -9.04 -11.23 -4.92
C LEU A 258 -9.25 -12.03 -3.64
N ASP A 259 -9.69 -11.36 -2.59
CA ASP A 259 -9.96 -12.01 -1.30
C ASP A 259 -11.40 -12.54 -1.22
N GLU A 260 -11.63 -13.53 -0.38
CA GLU A 260 -12.94 -14.12 -0.10
C GLU A 260 -13.67 -14.67 -1.33
N ILE A 261 -12.92 -15.27 -2.29
CA ILE A 261 -13.51 -15.83 -3.52
C ILE A 261 -14.45 -17.02 -3.25
N ASP A 262 -14.26 -17.70 -2.14
CA ASP A 262 -15.15 -18.77 -1.68
C ASP A 262 -16.55 -18.30 -1.31
N LYS A 263 -16.73 -17.01 -1.00
CA LYS A 263 -18.03 -16.44 -0.65
C LYS A 263 -18.92 -16.12 -1.87
N ILE A 264 -18.32 -16.06 -3.06
CA ILE A 264 -19.06 -15.89 -4.32
C ILE A 264 -19.33 -17.23 -5.03
N THR A 265 -18.98 -18.37 -4.42
CA THR A 265 -19.37 -19.70 -4.90
C THR A 265 -20.87 -19.93 -4.65
N SER A 266 -21.55 -20.59 -5.59
CA SER A 266 -22.91 -21.04 -5.40
C SER A 266 -22.93 -22.35 -4.62
N ARG A 267 -23.65 -22.40 -3.50
CA ARG A 267 -24.09 -23.67 -2.93
C ARG A 267 -25.41 -24.07 -3.60
N ASN A 268 -25.55 -25.35 -3.88
CA ASN A 268 -26.80 -25.98 -4.31
C ASN A 268 -27.85 -25.96 -3.18
N ASN A 269 -28.36 -24.77 -2.83
CA ASN A 269 -29.56 -24.62 -2.03
C ASN A 269 -30.60 -23.94 -2.93
N GLU A 270 -31.47 -24.74 -3.54
CA GLU A 270 -32.64 -24.33 -4.28
C GLU A 270 -33.48 -23.39 -3.42
N GLY A 271 -33.60 -22.12 -3.79
CA GLY A 271 -34.71 -21.32 -3.30
C GLY A 271 -34.53 -19.85 -2.91
N SER A 272 -33.46 -19.15 -3.23
CA SER A 272 -33.48 -17.70 -2.99
C SER A 272 -32.80 -16.88 -4.10
N GLY A 273 -33.47 -15.81 -4.53
CA GLY A 273 -33.04 -14.93 -5.62
C GLY A 273 -31.68 -14.22 -5.46
N GLY A 274 -30.92 -14.51 -4.40
CA GLY A 274 -29.54 -14.04 -4.20
C GLY A 274 -28.46 -14.89 -4.88
N GLU A 275 -28.80 -16.06 -5.42
CA GLU A 275 -27.83 -17.00 -6.02
C GLU A 275 -27.41 -16.61 -7.42
N VAL A 276 -28.31 -16.02 -8.20
CA VAL A 276 -28.02 -15.55 -9.57
C VAL A 276 -26.91 -14.50 -9.55
N SER A 277 -26.90 -13.62 -8.55
CA SER A 277 -25.92 -12.55 -8.39
C SER A 277 -24.48 -13.05 -8.12
N ARG A 278 -24.29 -14.16 -7.40
CA ARG A 278 -22.94 -14.68 -7.06
C ARG A 278 -22.26 -15.35 -8.25
N GLN A 279 -22.99 -16.12 -9.03
CA GLN A 279 -22.47 -16.71 -10.29
C GLN A 279 -22.23 -15.61 -11.34
N GLY A 280 -23.05 -14.57 -11.37
CA GLY A 280 -22.85 -13.39 -12.19
C GLY A 280 -21.51 -12.74 -11.95
N VAL A 281 -21.14 -12.49 -10.66
CA VAL A 281 -19.82 -11.93 -10.30
C VAL A 281 -18.67 -12.80 -10.79
N GLN A 282 -18.77 -14.13 -10.69
CA GLN A 282 -17.73 -15.02 -11.23
C GLN A 282 -17.60 -14.90 -12.75
N ARG A 283 -18.72 -14.79 -13.47
CA ARG A 283 -18.73 -14.60 -14.94
C ARG A 283 -18.18 -13.24 -15.34
N ASP A 284 -18.47 -12.20 -14.56
CA ASP A 284 -17.96 -10.85 -14.80
C ASP A 284 -16.44 -10.74 -14.53
N LEU A 285 -15.91 -11.49 -13.56
CA LEU A 285 -14.48 -11.58 -13.28
C LEU A 285 -13.71 -12.35 -14.36
N LEU A 286 -14.36 -13.28 -15.06
CA LEU A 286 -13.71 -14.18 -16.00
C LEU A 286 -12.97 -13.43 -17.13
N PRO A 287 -13.56 -12.44 -17.84
CA PRO A 287 -12.86 -11.70 -18.89
C PRO A 287 -11.60 -11.02 -18.38
N LEU A 288 -11.61 -10.45 -17.14
CA LEU A 288 -10.42 -9.82 -16.57
C LEU A 288 -9.28 -10.80 -16.35
N VAL A 289 -9.61 -12.02 -15.89
CA VAL A 289 -8.63 -13.07 -15.58
C VAL A 289 -8.15 -13.78 -16.86
N GLU A 290 -8.97 -13.81 -17.90
CA GLU A 290 -8.64 -14.39 -19.21
C GLU A 290 -7.77 -13.47 -20.07
N GLY A 291 -7.92 -12.18 -19.92
CA GLY A 291 -7.33 -11.13 -20.73
C GLY A 291 -8.38 -10.34 -21.48
N THR A 292 -8.53 -9.09 -21.15
CA THR A 292 -9.42 -8.13 -21.80
C THR A 292 -8.80 -6.75 -21.81
N THR A 293 -9.42 -5.82 -22.51
CA THR A 293 -9.02 -4.41 -22.52
C THR A 293 -10.06 -3.58 -21.78
N VAL A 294 -9.63 -2.90 -20.73
CA VAL A 294 -10.48 -2.02 -19.92
C VAL A 294 -10.20 -0.57 -20.26
N ASN A 295 -11.25 0.20 -20.50
CA ASN A 295 -11.14 1.64 -20.72
C ASN A 295 -10.98 2.38 -19.39
N THR A 296 -9.97 3.26 -19.32
CA THR A 296 -9.67 4.06 -18.13
C THR A 296 -9.41 5.52 -18.53
N LYS A 297 -9.45 6.42 -17.56
CA LYS A 297 -9.10 7.85 -17.81
C LYS A 297 -7.65 8.09 -18.23
N TYR A 298 -6.80 7.07 -18.13
CA TYR A 298 -5.38 7.13 -18.55
C TYR A 298 -5.14 6.39 -19.86
N GLY A 299 -6.18 5.89 -20.52
CA GLY A 299 -6.13 5.10 -21.73
C GLY A 299 -6.59 3.66 -21.52
N MET A 300 -6.49 2.86 -22.56
CA MET A 300 -6.86 1.44 -22.52
C MET A 300 -5.78 0.64 -21.80
N VAL A 301 -6.18 -0.28 -20.92
CA VAL A 301 -5.30 -1.18 -20.15
C VAL A 301 -5.66 -2.62 -20.47
N LYS A 302 -4.67 -3.39 -20.93
CA LYS A 302 -4.80 -4.83 -21.19
C LYS A 302 -4.50 -5.64 -19.94
N THR A 303 -5.32 -6.65 -19.66
CA THR A 303 -5.17 -7.48 -18.45
C THR A 303 -4.41 -8.78 -18.67
N ASP A 304 -4.01 -9.14 -19.90
CA ASP A 304 -3.41 -10.40 -20.31
C ASP A 304 -2.19 -10.81 -19.47
N HIS A 305 -1.44 -9.85 -18.94
CA HIS A 305 -0.22 -10.10 -18.18
C HIS A 305 -0.28 -9.64 -16.73
N ILE A 306 -1.46 -9.23 -16.26
CA ILE A 306 -1.72 -8.99 -14.83
C ILE A 306 -1.75 -10.34 -14.10
N LEU A 307 -1.09 -10.41 -12.93
CA LEU A 307 -1.15 -11.59 -12.09
C LEU A 307 -2.35 -11.49 -11.14
N PHE A 308 -3.25 -12.45 -11.25
CA PHE A 308 -4.34 -12.58 -10.30
C PHE A 308 -3.98 -13.63 -9.24
N ILE A 309 -4.13 -13.24 -7.99
CA ILE A 309 -3.99 -14.13 -6.84
C ILE A 309 -5.33 -14.12 -6.12
N ALA A 310 -6.06 -15.21 -6.19
CA ALA A 310 -7.31 -15.36 -5.47
C ALA A 310 -7.08 -16.04 -4.13
N SER A 311 -7.87 -15.70 -3.12
CA SER A 311 -7.82 -16.35 -1.82
C SER A 311 -9.21 -16.62 -1.25
N GLY A 312 -9.33 -17.73 -0.51
CA GLY A 312 -10.53 -18.11 0.19
C GLY A 312 -10.21 -19.05 1.35
N ALA A 313 -11.11 -19.08 2.32
CA ALA A 313 -11.00 -20.02 3.42
C ALA A 313 -11.47 -21.43 3.02
N PHE A 314 -12.47 -21.50 2.15
CA PHE A 314 -13.07 -22.75 1.64
C PHE A 314 -13.52 -23.72 2.75
N HIS A 315 -13.94 -23.18 3.91
CA HIS A 315 -14.48 -24.01 5.00
C HIS A 315 -15.82 -24.64 4.66
N LEU A 316 -16.67 -23.89 4.00
CA LEU A 316 -18.03 -24.27 3.65
C LEU A 316 -18.20 -24.59 2.15
N ALA A 317 -17.40 -24.00 1.30
CA ALA A 317 -17.32 -24.23 -0.13
C ALA A 317 -16.04 -25.00 -0.46
N LYS A 318 -16.00 -25.58 -1.65
CA LYS A 318 -14.80 -26.23 -2.20
C LYS A 318 -14.31 -25.43 -3.41
N PRO A 319 -13.03 -25.50 -3.76
CA PRO A 319 -12.54 -24.90 -5.01
C PRO A 319 -13.28 -25.40 -6.28
N SER A 320 -13.86 -26.60 -6.22
CA SER A 320 -14.70 -27.17 -7.27
C SER A 320 -16.07 -26.51 -7.40
N ASP A 321 -16.48 -25.68 -6.46
CA ASP A 321 -17.77 -24.97 -6.49
C ASP A 321 -17.66 -23.62 -7.23
N LEU A 322 -16.44 -23.22 -7.62
CA LEU A 322 -16.22 -22.16 -8.60
C LEU A 322 -16.68 -22.64 -9.99
N ILE A 323 -17.09 -21.73 -10.85
CA ILE A 323 -17.42 -22.09 -12.24
C ILE A 323 -16.20 -22.72 -12.93
N PRO A 324 -16.39 -23.76 -13.78
CA PRO A 324 -15.29 -24.52 -14.38
C PRO A 324 -14.29 -23.66 -15.13
N GLU A 325 -14.76 -22.63 -15.82
CA GLU A 325 -13.94 -21.68 -16.58
C GLU A 325 -12.98 -20.94 -15.65
N LEU A 326 -13.46 -20.45 -14.51
CA LEU A 326 -12.64 -19.73 -13.54
C LEU A 326 -11.65 -20.68 -12.86
N GLN A 327 -12.04 -21.92 -12.56
CA GLN A 327 -11.14 -22.95 -12.04
C GLN A 327 -9.93 -23.17 -12.95
N GLY A 328 -10.16 -23.20 -14.28
CA GLY A 328 -9.11 -23.37 -15.28
C GLY A 328 -8.12 -22.20 -15.35
N ARG A 329 -8.56 -21.00 -14.93
CA ARG A 329 -7.73 -19.77 -14.92
C ARG A 329 -6.88 -19.61 -13.66
N PHE A 330 -7.08 -20.45 -12.63
CA PHE A 330 -6.25 -20.53 -11.44
C PHE A 330 -5.55 -21.89 -11.36
N PRO A 331 -4.57 -22.16 -12.23
CA PRO A 331 -3.93 -23.49 -12.34
C PRO A 331 -3.03 -23.80 -11.13
N ILE A 332 -2.51 -22.79 -10.43
CA ILE A 332 -1.67 -23.00 -9.25
C ILE A 332 -2.56 -22.92 -8.02
N ARG A 333 -2.73 -24.05 -7.33
CA ARG A 333 -3.46 -24.14 -6.07
C ARG A 333 -2.50 -24.38 -4.94
N VAL A 334 -2.60 -23.57 -3.88
CA VAL A 334 -1.71 -23.64 -2.73
C VAL A 334 -2.53 -23.62 -1.47
N GLU A 335 -2.34 -24.65 -0.65
CA GLU A 335 -2.93 -24.73 0.68
C GLU A 335 -1.98 -24.12 1.71
N LEU A 336 -2.53 -23.26 2.56
CA LEU A 336 -1.88 -22.65 3.69
C LEU A 336 -2.34 -23.37 4.95
N ASP A 337 -1.38 -23.79 5.75
CA ASP A 337 -1.63 -24.51 6.97
C ASP A 337 -2.08 -23.57 8.10
N SER A 338 -2.83 -24.10 9.06
CA SER A 338 -3.15 -23.40 10.32
C SER A 338 -1.86 -23.11 11.08
N LEU A 339 -1.83 -22.01 11.81
CA LEU A 339 -0.67 -21.62 12.60
C LEU A 339 -0.59 -22.45 13.89
N SER A 340 0.60 -22.93 14.23
CA SER A 340 0.89 -23.59 15.51
C SER A 340 1.25 -22.57 16.60
N VAL A 341 1.42 -23.05 17.85
CA VAL A 341 1.89 -22.19 18.96
C VAL A 341 3.29 -21.64 18.66
N GLU A 342 4.16 -22.44 18.07
CA GLU A 342 5.52 -22.05 17.64
C GLU A 342 5.47 -20.95 16.55
N ASP A 343 4.50 -21.06 15.64
CA ASP A 343 4.29 -20.01 14.62
C ASP A 343 3.82 -18.70 15.26
N PHE A 344 2.92 -18.76 16.23
CA PHE A 344 2.46 -17.58 16.98
C PHE A 344 3.62 -16.92 17.74
N GLU A 345 4.44 -17.72 18.41
CA GLU A 345 5.64 -17.24 19.11
C GLU A 345 6.60 -16.54 18.14
N ALA A 346 6.88 -17.16 17.00
CA ALA A 346 7.75 -16.58 15.98
C ALA A 346 7.16 -15.29 15.34
N ILE A 347 5.84 -15.21 15.17
CA ILE A 347 5.18 -13.97 14.68
C ILE A 347 5.32 -12.84 15.71
N LEU A 348 5.25 -13.15 17.01
CA LEU A 348 5.38 -12.16 18.05
C LEU A 348 6.77 -11.53 18.12
N ASP A 349 7.84 -12.30 17.88
CA ASP A 349 9.23 -11.85 18.14
C ASP A 349 10.16 -11.91 16.92
N ALA A 350 10.11 -12.98 16.12
CA ALA A 350 11.15 -13.27 15.13
C ALA A 350 11.04 -12.41 13.85
N THR A 351 9.87 -11.84 13.54
CA THR A 351 9.71 -11.05 12.31
C THR A 351 10.35 -9.67 12.43
N ASP A 352 10.76 -9.06 11.29
CA ASP A 352 11.39 -7.74 11.26
C ASP A 352 10.54 -6.64 11.90
N ALA A 353 9.23 -6.70 11.69
CA ALA A 353 8.24 -5.78 12.27
C ALA A 353 7.34 -6.54 13.25
N SER A 354 7.93 -7.30 14.18
CA SER A 354 7.19 -8.08 15.16
C SER A 354 6.34 -7.20 16.08
N LEU A 355 5.24 -7.77 16.60
CA LEU A 355 4.36 -7.04 17.51
C LEU A 355 5.10 -6.57 18.76
N VAL A 356 5.97 -7.40 19.32
CA VAL A 356 6.82 -7.03 20.45
C VAL A 356 7.60 -5.75 20.16
N LYS A 357 8.32 -5.70 19.03
CA LYS A 357 9.09 -4.52 18.64
C LYS A 357 8.23 -3.27 18.42
N GLN A 358 7.01 -3.45 17.88
CA GLN A 358 6.09 -2.34 17.66
C GLN A 358 5.65 -1.71 18.98
N TYR A 359 5.22 -2.52 19.94
CA TYR A 359 4.79 -2.00 21.25
C TYR A 359 5.94 -1.46 22.09
N GLN A 360 7.13 -2.07 22.00
CA GLN A 360 8.35 -1.51 22.62
C GLN A 360 8.63 -0.11 22.07
N ALA A 361 8.56 0.08 20.75
CA ALA A 361 8.78 1.39 20.14
C ALA A 361 7.69 2.41 20.51
N LEU A 362 6.43 1.98 20.63
CA LEU A 362 5.31 2.85 21.02
C LEU A 362 5.49 3.36 22.44
N LEU A 363 5.72 2.48 23.42
CA LEU A 363 5.85 2.88 24.83
C LEU A 363 7.18 3.63 25.11
N ALA A 364 8.21 3.38 24.32
CA ALA A 364 9.47 4.14 24.40
C ALA A 364 9.28 5.64 24.03
N THR A 365 8.22 6.02 23.32
CA THR A 365 7.93 7.45 23.05
C THR A 365 7.51 8.22 24.32
N GLU A 366 7.08 7.50 25.36
CA GLU A 366 6.72 8.03 26.69
C GLU A 366 7.76 7.66 27.76
N ASP A 367 8.99 7.31 27.33
CA ASP A 367 10.11 6.90 28.19
C ASP A 367 9.83 5.64 29.03
N VAL A 368 8.85 4.79 28.66
CA VAL A 368 8.57 3.50 29.30
C VAL A 368 9.33 2.39 28.59
N GLN A 369 10.15 1.64 29.33
CA GLN A 369 10.90 0.50 28.83
C GLN A 369 10.10 -0.78 28.95
N LEU A 370 9.58 -1.29 27.84
CA LEU A 370 8.83 -2.55 27.78
C LEU A 370 9.78 -3.70 27.42
N GLU A 371 9.82 -4.74 28.27
CA GLU A 371 10.60 -5.95 28.01
C GLU A 371 9.71 -7.18 28.03
N PHE A 372 9.81 -7.99 26.99
CA PHE A 372 9.15 -9.28 26.94
C PHE A 372 10.15 -10.39 27.26
N ALA A 373 9.88 -11.15 28.30
CA ALA A 373 10.63 -12.35 28.62
C ALA A 373 10.21 -13.50 27.69
N ALA A 374 11.08 -14.44 27.42
CA ALA A 374 10.81 -15.56 26.52
C ALA A 374 9.61 -16.43 26.99
N ASP A 375 9.49 -16.64 28.30
CA ASP A 375 8.34 -17.34 28.90
C ASP A 375 7.02 -16.56 28.76
N GLY A 376 7.08 -15.22 28.81
CA GLY A 376 5.94 -14.35 28.56
C GLY A 376 5.47 -14.42 27.10
N ILE A 377 6.38 -14.38 26.13
CA ILE A 377 6.07 -14.52 24.71
C ILE A 377 5.44 -15.89 24.43
N ARG A 378 6.03 -16.96 24.97
CA ARG A 378 5.51 -18.32 24.84
C ARG A 378 4.11 -18.43 25.42
N ARG A 379 3.90 -17.88 26.63
CA ARG A 379 2.59 -17.92 27.30
C ARG A 379 1.52 -17.15 26.54
N LEU A 380 1.87 -15.99 25.97
CA LEU A 380 1.00 -15.19 25.12
C LEU A 380 0.58 -15.96 23.85
N ALA A 381 1.53 -16.64 23.20
CA ALA A 381 1.26 -17.49 22.06
C ALA A 381 0.31 -18.65 22.39
N GLU A 382 0.50 -19.32 23.53
CA GLU A 382 -0.37 -20.41 24.01
C GLU A 382 -1.80 -19.92 24.26
N ILE A 383 -1.98 -18.77 24.90
CA ILE A 383 -3.30 -18.18 25.15
C ILE A 383 -3.97 -17.82 23.81
N ALA A 384 -3.28 -17.14 22.90
CA ALA A 384 -3.84 -16.77 21.60
C ALA A 384 -4.26 -18.01 20.78
N PHE A 385 -3.45 -19.06 20.82
CA PHE A 385 -3.76 -20.33 20.17
C PHE A 385 -4.99 -21.01 20.84
N ALA A 386 -5.01 -21.11 22.14
CA ALA A 386 -6.11 -21.73 22.87
C ALA A 386 -7.44 -20.99 22.66
N VAL A 387 -7.43 -19.66 22.58
CA VAL A 387 -8.63 -18.87 22.28
C VAL A 387 -9.10 -19.12 20.84
N ASN A 388 -8.20 -19.21 19.87
CA ASN A 388 -8.54 -19.56 18.48
C ASN A 388 -9.16 -20.97 18.37
N GLU A 389 -8.74 -21.93 19.20
CA GLU A 389 -9.31 -23.29 19.20
C GLU A 389 -10.70 -23.34 19.85
N LYS A 390 -10.95 -22.50 20.85
CA LYS A 390 -12.22 -22.46 21.58
C LYS A 390 -13.28 -21.58 20.92
N THR A 391 -12.85 -20.56 20.17
CA THR A 391 -13.73 -19.55 19.57
C THR A 391 -13.60 -19.57 18.03
N GLU A 392 -13.95 -18.47 17.34
CA GLU A 392 -13.70 -18.34 15.92
C GLU A 392 -12.19 -18.18 15.65
N ASN A 393 -11.66 -19.08 14.82
CA ASN A 393 -10.24 -19.05 14.45
C ASN A 393 -9.98 -17.90 13.46
N ILE A 394 -9.41 -16.80 13.97
CA ILE A 394 -8.98 -15.64 13.18
C ILE A 394 -7.47 -15.62 12.92
N GLY A 395 -6.76 -16.71 13.23
CA GLY A 395 -5.33 -16.88 13.02
C GLY A 395 -4.49 -15.83 13.77
N ALA A 396 -3.43 -15.34 13.13
CA ALA A 396 -2.51 -14.36 13.73
C ALA A 396 -3.17 -13.03 14.13
N ARG A 397 -4.38 -12.72 13.63
CA ARG A 397 -5.11 -11.53 14.09
C ARG A 397 -5.43 -11.59 15.57
N ARG A 398 -5.56 -12.79 16.13
CA ARG A 398 -5.78 -12.98 17.58
C ARG A 398 -4.64 -12.40 18.42
N LEU A 399 -3.41 -12.41 17.91
CA LEU A 399 -2.28 -11.84 18.63
C LEU A 399 -2.45 -10.33 18.89
N TYR A 400 -3.06 -9.59 17.95
CA TYR A 400 -3.32 -8.16 18.15
C TYR A 400 -4.32 -7.94 19.30
N THR A 401 -5.43 -8.67 19.32
CA THR A 401 -6.43 -8.51 20.39
C THR A 401 -5.88 -8.90 21.75
N VAL A 402 -5.12 -9.99 21.80
CA VAL A 402 -4.54 -10.49 23.04
C VAL A 402 -3.46 -9.54 23.59
N ILE A 403 -2.59 -8.99 22.73
CA ILE A 403 -1.53 -8.06 23.18
C ILE A 403 -2.08 -6.69 23.56
N GLU A 404 -3.12 -6.20 22.87
CA GLU A 404 -3.82 -4.96 23.24
C GLU A 404 -4.42 -5.09 24.65
N LYS A 405 -5.10 -6.21 24.92
CA LYS A 405 -5.67 -6.46 26.24
C LYS A 405 -4.59 -6.64 27.31
N LEU A 406 -3.48 -7.32 26.98
CA LEU A 406 -2.34 -7.50 27.87
C LEU A 406 -1.75 -6.16 28.33
N LEU A 407 -1.62 -5.21 27.39
CA LEU A 407 -0.92 -3.94 27.60
C LEU A 407 -1.87 -2.78 27.94
N GLU A 408 -3.17 -3.01 28.09
CA GLU A 408 -4.19 -1.98 28.34
C GLU A 408 -3.82 -1.08 29.53
N GLU A 409 -3.52 -1.66 30.68
CA GLU A 409 -3.13 -0.94 31.90
C GLU A 409 -1.78 -0.22 31.75
N ALA A 410 -0.78 -0.89 31.15
CA ALA A 410 0.53 -0.32 30.91
C ALA A 410 0.48 0.87 29.95
N SER A 411 -0.31 0.76 28.88
CA SER A 411 -0.51 1.83 27.91
C SER A 411 -1.30 3.00 28.50
N PHE A 412 -2.33 2.74 29.31
CA PHE A 412 -3.13 3.78 29.95
C PHE A 412 -2.32 4.60 30.95
N SER A 413 -1.42 3.96 31.67
CA SER A 413 -0.63 4.59 32.72
C SER A 413 0.73 5.14 32.25
N ALA A 414 1.14 4.86 31.02
CA ALA A 414 2.47 5.18 30.50
C ALA A 414 2.89 6.64 30.71
N GLY A 415 2.02 7.59 30.40
CA GLY A 415 2.31 9.02 30.58
C GLY A 415 2.61 9.47 32.04
N ASN A 416 2.22 8.65 33.03
CA ASN A 416 2.47 8.93 34.45
C ASN A 416 3.69 8.16 35.01
N HIS A 417 4.25 7.23 34.25
CA HIS A 417 5.28 6.29 34.66
C HIS A 417 6.57 6.39 33.81
N ALA A 418 6.90 7.59 33.34
CA ALA A 418 8.11 7.85 32.57
C ALA A 418 9.37 7.38 33.34
N GLY A 419 10.23 6.61 32.67
CA GLY A 419 11.43 6.00 33.25
C GLY A 419 11.21 4.64 33.90
N GLU A 420 9.98 4.12 33.92
CA GLU A 420 9.71 2.78 34.45
C GLU A 420 10.05 1.68 33.44
N ARG A 421 10.37 0.51 34.00
CA ARG A 421 10.59 -0.72 33.23
C ARG A 421 9.48 -1.71 33.52
N VAL A 422 8.74 -2.10 32.51
CA VAL A 422 7.68 -3.09 32.58
C VAL A 422 8.17 -4.40 31.96
N THR A 423 8.25 -5.46 32.78
CA THR A 423 8.66 -6.79 32.30
C THR A 423 7.45 -7.68 32.15
N ILE A 424 7.24 -8.20 30.95
CA ILE A 424 6.15 -9.10 30.58
C ILE A 424 6.67 -10.54 30.64
N ASP A 425 6.51 -11.17 31.80
CA ASP A 425 6.79 -12.59 32.03
C ASP A 425 5.48 -13.42 32.00
N ALA A 426 5.57 -14.75 32.11
CA ALA A 426 4.41 -15.63 32.11
C ALA A 426 3.40 -15.29 33.23
N LYS A 427 3.89 -14.83 34.38
CA LYS A 427 3.02 -14.46 35.54
C LYS A 427 2.26 -13.17 35.22
N TYR A 428 2.89 -12.21 34.59
CA TYR A 428 2.21 -10.99 34.13
C TYR A 428 1.09 -11.33 33.15
N VAL A 429 1.40 -12.17 32.16
CA VAL A 429 0.43 -12.63 31.14
C VAL A 429 -0.76 -13.36 31.81
N ASP A 430 -0.50 -14.29 32.72
CA ASP A 430 -1.57 -15.04 33.43
C ASP A 430 -2.42 -14.11 34.29
N ARG A 431 -1.82 -13.11 34.94
CA ARG A 431 -2.57 -12.14 35.76
C ARG A 431 -3.48 -11.24 34.92
N ALA A 432 -2.99 -10.79 33.75
CA ALA A 432 -3.72 -9.87 32.91
C ALA A 432 -4.79 -10.56 32.05
N LEU A 433 -4.53 -11.80 31.62
CA LEU A 433 -5.36 -12.49 30.63
C LEU A 433 -5.99 -13.78 31.14
N GLY A 434 -5.56 -14.30 32.30
CA GLY A 434 -5.96 -15.63 32.78
C GLY A 434 -7.47 -15.80 32.97
N GLU A 435 -8.15 -14.82 33.56
CA GLU A 435 -9.60 -14.84 33.73
C GLU A 435 -10.34 -14.77 32.39
N VAL A 436 -9.91 -13.85 31.49
CA VAL A 436 -10.53 -13.65 30.18
C VAL A 436 -10.32 -14.86 29.27
N ALA A 437 -9.16 -15.52 29.34
CA ALA A 437 -8.84 -16.69 28.52
C ALA A 437 -9.57 -17.98 29.00
N GLN A 438 -9.97 -18.05 30.26
CA GLN A 438 -10.70 -19.18 30.82
C GLN A 438 -12.21 -19.11 30.57
N ASP A 439 -12.78 -17.92 30.58
CA ASP A 439 -14.19 -17.67 30.34
C ASP A 439 -14.47 -17.58 28.82
N GLU A 440 -15.28 -18.51 28.31
CA GLU A 440 -15.57 -18.59 26.86
C GLU A 440 -16.36 -17.37 26.35
N ASP A 441 -17.29 -16.85 27.18
CA ASP A 441 -18.08 -15.68 26.84
C ASP A 441 -17.21 -14.42 26.84
N LEU A 442 -16.37 -14.22 27.86
CA LEU A 442 -15.41 -13.09 27.90
C LEU A 442 -14.39 -13.19 26.79
N SER A 443 -13.86 -14.38 26.48
CA SER A 443 -12.94 -14.58 25.36
C SER A 443 -13.55 -14.18 24.00
N ARG A 444 -14.84 -14.45 23.81
CA ARG A 444 -15.55 -14.15 22.57
C ARG A 444 -15.79 -12.64 22.37
N TYR A 445 -15.96 -11.88 23.46
CA TYR A 445 -16.27 -10.44 23.40
C TYR A 445 -15.06 -9.54 23.59
N VAL A 446 -14.02 -10.00 24.28
CA VAL A 446 -12.88 -9.18 24.70
C VAL A 446 -11.60 -9.52 23.91
N LEU A 447 -11.42 -10.76 23.52
CA LEU A 447 -10.30 -11.27 22.75
C LEU A 447 -10.74 -11.67 21.34
#